data_ca8c34dc3e6a8288a9059d0e75f693d2
#
_entry.id   ca8c34dc3e6a8288a9059d0e75f693d2
#
_cell.length_a   1.000
_cell.length_b   1.000
_cell.length_c   1.000
_cell.angle_alpha   90.00
_cell.angle_beta   90.00
_cell.angle_gamma   90.00
#
_symmetry.space_group_name_H-M   'P 1'
#
loop_
_entity.id
_entity.type
_entity.pdbx_description
1 polymer ?
#
loop_
_entity_poly.entity_id
_entity_poly.type
_entity_poly.pdbx_seq_one_letter_code
_entity_poly.pdbx_strand_id
1 'polypeptide(L)'
;MNKLILKQTCIEVHNYDLGDQVGLEKSLSIWNDTYFRYEPKGFDYDDENRILYLPRGMDIGYLERLFNRPIEIDRGYNDYRKSSYKLIAEPRDTNQVKSIAYLIGENDFSYAKRYSQQLLNLDTGIGKTYATIAASTFLQMTTIIITHQDIIKNQWISSFDKFTNISEQFMYNIKGSKCIDKLMKMKDIKYKLFFVNHSTIKSWCKKNGWNKLNDVFKHLGIGLKIFDEAHLEFKSVLKIDFHTNVFKTFYLTATFERSRYEENRVFNLCFKNIAKFGTEVNENTRKHVVYIAVKFNSKPKMADILTIRGRKGFDRNKYIDYRLEKGRIM
;
A
#
# COMPACT_ATOMS: atom_id res chain seq x y z
N MET A 1 12.12 21.72 -21.62
CA MET A 1 11.44 20.56 -22.26
C MET A 1 11.26 19.45 -21.25
N ASN A 2 10.00 18.97 -21.05
CA ASN A 2 9.71 17.92 -20.06
C ASN A 2 10.39 16.60 -20.43
N LYS A 3 11.08 15.96 -19.51
CA LYS A 3 11.64 14.63 -19.66
C LYS A 3 10.72 13.63 -18.98
N LEU A 4 10.29 12.58 -19.68
CA LEU A 4 9.40 11.55 -19.17
C LEU A 4 10.21 10.28 -18.89
N ILE A 5 10.27 9.84 -17.63
CA ILE A 5 11.11 8.70 -17.21
C ILE A 5 10.25 7.66 -16.51
N LEU A 6 10.29 6.42 -17.03
CA LEU A 6 9.68 5.24 -16.40
C LEU A 6 10.67 4.58 -15.46
N LYS A 7 10.42 4.65 -14.15
CA LYS A 7 11.21 3.97 -13.10
C LYS A 7 10.54 2.69 -12.60
N GLN A 8 11.16 1.98 -11.68
CA GLN A 8 10.62 0.73 -11.11
C GLN A 8 9.31 0.96 -10.34
N THR A 9 9.16 2.09 -9.67
CA THR A 9 8.04 2.35 -8.76
C THR A 9 7.13 3.49 -9.19
N CYS A 10 7.58 4.36 -10.10
CA CYS A 10 6.83 5.54 -10.57
C CYS A 10 7.21 5.92 -11.99
N ILE A 11 6.51 6.95 -12.51
CA ILE A 11 6.89 7.71 -13.69
C ILE A 11 7.21 9.12 -13.22
N GLU A 12 8.34 9.67 -13.68
CA GLU A 12 8.75 11.04 -13.39
C GLU A 12 8.59 11.92 -14.63
N VAL A 13 7.99 13.08 -14.50
CA VAL A 13 7.94 14.13 -15.51
C VAL A 13 8.78 15.30 -15.03
N HIS A 14 9.96 15.45 -15.57
CA HIS A 14 10.91 16.51 -15.19
C HIS A 14 10.61 17.83 -15.91
N ASN A 15 10.98 18.94 -15.29
CA ASN A 15 10.72 20.31 -15.72
C ASN A 15 9.22 20.60 -15.93
N TYR A 16 8.38 19.99 -15.11
CA TYR A 16 6.95 20.15 -15.10
C TYR A 16 6.56 21.36 -14.24
N ASP A 17 5.62 22.17 -14.73
CA ASP A 17 4.98 23.21 -13.93
C ASP A 17 3.58 22.76 -13.57
N LEU A 18 3.21 22.88 -12.29
CA LEU A 18 1.88 22.48 -11.83
C LEU A 18 0.82 23.32 -12.56
N GLY A 19 -0.12 22.63 -13.19
CA GLY A 19 -1.12 23.26 -14.06
C GLY A 19 -0.84 23.13 -15.57
N ASP A 20 0.34 22.65 -15.98
CA ASP A 20 0.65 22.37 -17.40
C ASP A 20 -0.33 21.37 -18.03
N GLN A 21 -0.82 20.42 -17.25
CA GLN A 21 -1.75 19.39 -17.68
C GLN A 21 -2.93 19.25 -16.70
N VAL A 22 -3.74 20.33 -16.61
CA VAL A 22 -4.87 20.42 -15.68
C VAL A 22 -5.84 19.23 -15.82
N GLY A 23 -6.04 18.72 -17.04
CA GLY A 23 -6.90 17.55 -17.29
C GLY A 23 -6.36 16.27 -16.63
N LEU A 24 -5.04 16.04 -16.71
CA LEU A 24 -4.36 14.92 -16.05
C LEU A 24 -4.44 15.05 -14.52
N GLU A 25 -4.06 16.22 -14.00
CA GLU A 25 -4.06 16.49 -12.56
C GLU A 25 -5.46 16.30 -11.96
N LYS A 26 -6.50 16.82 -12.63
CA LYS A 26 -7.89 16.66 -12.23
C LYS A 26 -8.33 15.19 -12.29
N SER A 27 -7.90 14.42 -13.31
CA SER A 27 -8.23 13.00 -13.45
C SER A 27 -7.64 12.14 -12.31
N LEU A 28 -6.51 12.57 -11.75
CA LEU A 28 -5.82 11.91 -10.63
C LEU A 28 -6.16 12.54 -9.26
N SER A 29 -7.15 13.41 -9.21
CA SER A 29 -7.64 14.07 -8.00
C SER A 29 -9.07 13.66 -7.70
N ILE A 30 -9.46 13.81 -6.43
CA ILE A 30 -10.81 13.56 -5.94
C ILE A 30 -11.35 14.85 -5.33
N TRP A 31 -12.61 15.17 -5.64
CA TRP A 31 -13.27 16.32 -5.04
C TRP A 31 -13.49 16.11 -3.54
N ASN A 32 -13.10 17.10 -2.74
CA ASN A 32 -13.31 17.11 -1.30
C ASN A 32 -14.38 18.15 -0.94
N ASP A 33 -15.56 17.65 -0.56
CA ASP A 33 -16.70 18.49 -0.19
C ASP A 33 -16.48 19.35 1.06
N THR A 34 -15.58 18.92 1.96
CA THR A 34 -15.29 19.67 3.19
C THR A 34 -14.47 20.94 2.90
N TYR A 35 -13.54 20.85 1.95
CA TYR A 35 -12.63 21.95 1.62
C TYR A 35 -12.96 22.62 0.28
N PHE A 36 -14.02 22.16 -0.42
CA PHE A 36 -14.46 22.66 -1.73
C PHE A 36 -13.33 22.75 -2.75
N ARG A 37 -12.49 21.71 -2.82
CA ARG A 37 -11.34 21.66 -3.75
C ARG A 37 -11.04 20.23 -4.19
N TYR A 38 -10.34 20.13 -5.33
CA TYR A 38 -9.73 18.87 -5.73
C TYR A 38 -8.48 18.57 -4.87
N GLU A 39 -8.43 17.35 -4.33
CA GLU A 39 -7.27 16.86 -3.60
C GLU A 39 -6.51 15.83 -4.44
N PRO A 40 -5.19 16.01 -4.68
CA PRO A 40 -4.37 15.01 -5.34
C PRO A 40 -4.42 13.67 -4.60
N LYS A 41 -4.70 12.60 -5.33
CA LYS A 41 -4.67 11.23 -4.81
C LYS A 41 -3.71 10.34 -5.58
N GLY A 42 -3.65 10.52 -6.91
CA GLY A 42 -2.88 9.72 -7.84
C GLY A 42 -1.59 10.36 -8.33
N PHE A 43 -1.16 11.48 -7.81
CA PHE A 43 0.13 12.09 -8.13
C PHE A 43 0.73 12.84 -6.94
N ASP A 44 2.01 13.15 -7.01
CA ASP A 44 2.72 14.06 -6.11
C ASP A 44 3.60 15.01 -6.93
N TYR A 45 3.97 16.15 -6.36
CA TYR A 45 4.77 17.15 -7.05
C TYR A 45 5.89 17.65 -6.14
N ASP A 46 7.09 17.72 -6.69
CA ASP A 46 8.28 18.30 -6.07
C ASP A 46 8.52 19.67 -6.69
N ASP A 47 8.14 20.73 -5.95
CA ASP A 47 8.26 22.11 -6.38
C ASP A 47 9.73 22.53 -6.59
N GLU A 48 10.65 22.03 -5.75
CA GLU A 48 12.07 22.44 -5.79
C GLU A 48 12.74 21.90 -7.06
N ASN A 49 12.45 20.64 -7.42
CA ASN A 49 13.05 19.99 -8.58
C ASN A 49 12.16 20.03 -9.83
N ARG A 50 10.95 20.57 -9.71
CA ARG A 50 9.94 20.63 -10.78
C ARG A 50 9.68 19.25 -11.38
N ILE A 51 9.42 18.28 -10.50
CA ILE A 51 9.14 16.89 -10.89
C ILE A 51 7.72 16.52 -10.51
N LEU A 52 6.91 16.14 -11.51
CA LEU A 52 5.62 15.48 -11.28
C LEU A 52 5.85 13.98 -11.20
N TYR A 53 5.43 13.37 -10.10
CA TYR A 53 5.43 11.93 -9.90
C TYR A 53 4.06 11.35 -10.25
N LEU A 54 4.06 10.33 -11.12
CA LEU A 54 2.88 9.62 -11.58
C LEU A 54 3.00 8.12 -11.27
N PRO A 55 1.87 7.41 -11.07
CA PRO A 55 1.86 5.97 -10.82
C PRO A 55 2.49 5.18 -11.98
N ARG A 56 3.32 4.21 -11.63
CA ARG A 56 4.00 3.33 -12.58
C ARG A 56 3.04 2.59 -13.51
N GLY A 57 1.84 2.27 -13.02
CA GLY A 57 0.82 1.52 -13.75
C GLY A 57 -0.03 2.35 -14.72
N MET A 58 0.24 3.63 -14.92
CA MET A 58 -0.48 4.44 -15.90
C MET A 58 -0.20 4.00 -17.33
N ASP A 59 -1.08 4.40 -18.25
CA ASP A 59 -0.94 4.12 -19.68
C ASP A 59 0.20 4.96 -20.29
N ILE A 60 1.30 4.28 -20.63
CA ILE A 60 2.50 4.91 -21.19
C ILE A 60 2.17 5.62 -22.50
N GLY A 61 1.46 4.94 -23.41
CA GLY A 61 1.11 5.52 -24.70
C GLY A 61 0.19 6.75 -24.60
N TYR A 62 -0.65 6.81 -23.57
CA TYR A 62 -1.40 8.02 -23.26
C TYR A 62 -0.49 9.16 -22.80
N LEU A 63 0.46 8.89 -21.91
CA LEU A 63 1.39 9.89 -21.41
C LEU A 63 2.34 10.40 -22.51
N GLU A 64 2.86 9.53 -23.38
CA GLU A 64 3.69 9.93 -24.52
C GLU A 64 2.97 10.87 -25.47
N ARG A 65 1.70 10.59 -25.78
CA ARG A 65 0.88 11.50 -26.60
C ARG A 65 0.59 12.80 -25.87
N LEU A 66 0.25 12.75 -24.58
CA LEU A 66 -0.08 13.93 -23.78
C LEU A 66 1.10 14.92 -23.68
N PHE A 67 2.30 14.38 -23.46
CA PHE A 67 3.53 15.17 -23.35
C PHE A 67 4.25 15.36 -24.67
N ASN A 68 3.75 14.76 -25.76
CA ASN A 68 4.38 14.72 -27.10
C ASN A 68 5.85 14.31 -27.04
N ARG A 69 6.14 13.20 -26.32
CA ARG A 69 7.50 12.68 -26.08
C ARG A 69 7.50 11.20 -25.81
N PRO A 70 8.54 10.48 -26.29
CA PRO A 70 8.77 9.10 -25.90
C PRO A 70 9.17 9.03 -24.43
N ILE A 71 8.79 7.91 -23.78
CA ILE A 71 9.21 7.62 -22.42
C ILE A 71 10.62 7.03 -22.43
N GLU A 72 11.51 7.56 -21.60
CA GLU A 72 12.80 6.96 -21.31
C GLU A 72 12.62 5.88 -20.23
N ILE A 73 13.19 4.70 -20.43
CA ILE A 73 13.07 3.60 -19.45
C ILE A 73 14.33 3.55 -18.59
N ASP A 74 14.17 3.92 -17.33
CA ASP A 74 15.18 3.71 -16.30
C ASP A 74 14.86 2.41 -15.53
N ARG A 75 15.64 1.35 -15.80
CA ARG A 75 15.51 0.06 -15.12
C ARG A 75 16.35 -0.03 -13.84
N GLY A 76 17.04 1.03 -13.47
CA GLY A 76 17.80 1.10 -12.23
C GLY A 76 16.89 0.98 -11.00
N TYR A 77 17.41 0.37 -9.96
CA TYR A 77 16.80 0.28 -8.63
C TYR A 77 17.89 0.34 -7.57
N ASN A 78 17.50 0.60 -6.34
CA ASN A 78 18.44 0.61 -5.22
C ASN A 78 19.07 -0.76 -5.03
N ASP A 79 20.37 -0.81 -4.78
CA ASP A 79 21.01 -2.03 -4.33
C ASP A 79 20.32 -2.55 -3.09
N TYR A 80 20.04 -3.84 -3.08
CA TYR A 80 19.38 -4.48 -1.96
C TYR A 80 20.22 -5.59 -1.36
N ARG A 81 19.97 -5.89 -0.09
CA ARG A 81 20.66 -6.97 0.60
C ARG A 81 19.89 -8.28 0.44
N LYS A 82 20.64 -9.36 0.20
CA LYS A 82 20.07 -10.70 0.18
C LYS A 82 19.62 -11.12 1.58
N SER A 83 18.51 -11.82 1.66
CA SER A 83 18.04 -12.47 2.87
C SER A 83 17.92 -13.96 2.65
N SER A 84 18.43 -14.76 3.59
CA SER A 84 18.38 -16.22 3.51
C SER A 84 17.55 -16.76 4.67
N TYR A 85 16.28 -16.94 4.46
CA TYR A 85 15.40 -17.70 5.35
C TYR A 85 14.51 -18.58 4.47
N LYS A 86 14.01 -19.67 5.05
CA LYS A 86 13.27 -20.69 4.30
C LYS A 86 11.85 -20.79 4.81
N LEU A 87 10.95 -21.13 3.94
CA LEU A 87 9.60 -21.54 4.29
C LEU A 87 9.66 -22.88 5.03
N ILE A 88 8.89 -23.04 6.11
CA ILE A 88 8.79 -24.28 6.89
C ILE A 88 7.37 -24.85 6.87
N ALA A 89 6.42 -24.19 6.25
CA ALA A 89 5.04 -24.59 6.14
C ALA A 89 4.66 -24.80 4.67
N GLU A 90 3.91 -25.87 4.39
CA GLU A 90 3.40 -26.15 3.04
C GLU A 90 2.15 -25.32 2.71
N PRO A 91 1.92 -25.02 1.41
CA PRO A 91 0.68 -24.38 0.96
C PRO A 91 -0.54 -25.25 1.31
N ARG A 92 -1.58 -24.63 1.84
CA ARG A 92 -2.81 -25.31 2.24
C ARG A 92 -3.65 -25.80 1.06
N ASP A 93 -3.65 -25.02 -0.03
CA ASP A 93 -4.53 -25.25 -1.18
C ASP A 93 -3.93 -24.69 -2.48
N THR A 94 -4.59 -25.03 -3.59
CA THR A 94 -4.18 -24.64 -4.94
C THR A 94 -4.17 -23.13 -5.14
N ASN A 95 -5.02 -22.35 -4.45
CA ASN A 95 -5.05 -20.91 -4.58
C ASN A 95 -3.78 -20.30 -3.99
N GLN A 96 -3.29 -20.84 -2.88
CA GLN A 96 -2.01 -20.41 -2.32
C GLN A 96 -0.85 -20.76 -3.26
N VAL A 97 -0.83 -21.95 -3.84
CA VAL A 97 0.20 -22.35 -4.83
C VAL A 97 0.21 -21.41 -6.02
N LYS A 98 -0.95 -21.13 -6.63
CA LYS A 98 -1.07 -20.20 -7.76
C LYS A 98 -0.66 -18.78 -7.39
N SER A 99 -1.01 -18.31 -6.19
CA SER A 99 -0.64 -16.99 -5.71
C SER A 99 0.87 -16.83 -5.53
N ILE A 100 1.53 -17.88 -4.99
CA ILE A 100 2.99 -17.90 -4.87
C ILE A 100 3.62 -17.86 -6.25
N ALA A 101 3.22 -18.77 -7.16
CA ALA A 101 3.73 -18.84 -8.53
C ALA A 101 3.58 -17.50 -9.26
N TYR A 102 2.43 -16.82 -9.08
CA TYR A 102 2.20 -15.49 -9.63
C TYR A 102 3.18 -14.45 -9.07
N LEU A 103 3.38 -14.38 -7.74
CA LEU A 103 4.23 -13.38 -7.10
C LEU A 103 5.71 -13.56 -7.46
N ILE A 104 6.19 -14.81 -7.63
CA ILE A 104 7.57 -15.08 -8.05
C ILE A 104 7.75 -15.11 -9.59
N GLY A 105 6.65 -15.15 -10.34
CA GLY A 105 6.64 -15.16 -11.80
C GLY A 105 7.07 -16.50 -12.38
N GLU A 106 6.53 -17.59 -11.87
CA GLU A 106 6.81 -18.95 -12.33
C GLU A 106 5.59 -19.63 -12.98
N ASN A 107 5.83 -20.72 -13.67
CA ASN A 107 4.81 -21.50 -14.39
C ASN A 107 3.98 -20.63 -15.35
N ASP A 108 2.68 -20.75 -15.32
CA ASP A 108 1.73 -19.98 -16.14
C ASP A 108 1.80 -18.45 -15.91
N PHE A 109 2.51 -18.03 -14.86
CA PHE A 109 2.67 -16.63 -14.46
C PHE A 109 4.05 -16.05 -14.81
N SER A 110 4.82 -16.68 -15.70
CA SER A 110 6.14 -16.19 -16.13
C SER A 110 6.13 -14.74 -16.63
N TYR A 111 5.01 -14.27 -17.19
CA TYR A 111 4.79 -12.89 -17.57
C TYR A 111 4.90 -11.90 -16.39
N ALA A 112 4.48 -12.32 -15.20
CA ALA A 112 4.48 -11.48 -14.00
C ALA A 112 5.89 -11.11 -13.52
N LYS A 113 6.90 -11.88 -13.90
CA LYS A 113 8.32 -11.62 -13.61
C LYS A 113 8.80 -10.27 -14.17
N ARG A 114 8.23 -9.84 -15.29
CA ARG A 114 8.60 -8.58 -15.96
C ARG A 114 8.12 -7.33 -15.23
N TYR A 115 7.15 -7.48 -14.34
CA TYR A 115 6.56 -6.35 -13.64
C TYR A 115 7.25 -6.12 -12.30
N SER A 116 7.71 -4.89 -12.09
CA SER A 116 8.25 -4.46 -10.79
C SER A 116 7.15 -4.29 -9.73
N GLN A 117 5.91 -4.12 -10.17
CA GLN A 117 4.73 -3.95 -9.32
C GLN A 117 3.69 -5.04 -9.64
N GLN A 118 3.23 -5.73 -8.61
CA GLN A 118 2.24 -6.79 -8.70
C GLN A 118 1.14 -6.60 -7.66
N LEU A 119 -0.10 -6.78 -8.08
CA LEU A 119 -1.27 -6.69 -7.21
C LEU A 119 -1.87 -8.09 -7.01
N LEU A 120 -2.01 -8.48 -5.75
CA LEU A 120 -2.65 -9.71 -5.33
C LEU A 120 -4.02 -9.38 -4.69
N ASN A 121 -5.10 -9.67 -5.43
CA ASN A 121 -6.46 -9.45 -4.99
C ASN A 121 -7.12 -10.79 -4.60
N LEU A 122 -7.10 -11.10 -3.33
CA LEU A 122 -7.69 -12.32 -2.77
C LEU A 122 -8.63 -11.95 -1.63
N ASP A 123 -9.74 -12.64 -1.51
CA ASP A 123 -10.66 -12.47 -0.39
C ASP A 123 -9.98 -12.71 0.96
N THR A 124 -10.58 -12.16 2.01
CA THR A 124 -10.10 -12.37 3.39
C THR A 124 -10.14 -13.86 3.74
N GLY A 125 -9.06 -14.36 4.37
CA GLY A 125 -8.97 -15.77 4.79
C GLY A 125 -8.42 -16.75 3.75
N ILE A 126 -8.26 -16.36 2.47
CA ILE A 126 -7.71 -17.25 1.41
C ILE A 126 -6.19 -17.46 1.58
N GLY A 127 -5.51 -16.62 2.36
CA GLY A 127 -4.09 -16.81 2.68
C GLY A 127 -3.14 -15.87 1.97
N LYS A 128 -3.54 -14.63 1.67
CA LYS A 128 -2.65 -13.57 1.13
C LYS A 128 -1.33 -13.48 1.87
N THR A 129 -1.40 -13.40 3.20
CA THR A 129 -0.22 -13.27 4.07
C THR A 129 0.74 -14.44 3.88
N TYR A 130 0.22 -15.68 3.92
CA TYR A 130 1.04 -16.89 3.71
C TYR A 130 1.69 -16.89 2.33
N ALA A 131 0.91 -16.68 1.26
CA ALA A 131 1.44 -16.68 -0.12
C ALA A 131 2.53 -15.62 -0.32
N THR A 132 2.35 -14.46 0.29
CA THR A 132 3.33 -13.36 0.20
C THR A 132 4.60 -13.66 1.00
N ILE A 133 4.48 -14.27 2.19
CA ILE A 133 5.63 -14.73 2.98
C ILE A 133 6.39 -15.79 2.20
N ALA A 134 5.69 -16.79 1.65
CA ALA A 134 6.31 -17.81 0.81
C ALA A 134 7.05 -17.19 -0.38
N ALA A 135 6.42 -16.29 -1.14
CA ALA A 135 7.07 -15.59 -2.23
C ALA A 135 8.33 -14.83 -1.79
N SER A 136 8.32 -14.20 -0.62
CA SER A 136 9.48 -13.48 -0.08
C SER A 136 10.67 -14.41 0.23
N THR A 137 10.41 -15.67 0.63
CA THR A 137 11.49 -16.66 0.83
C THR A 137 12.16 -17.07 -0.48
N PHE A 138 11.41 -17.15 -1.58
CA PHE A 138 11.95 -17.45 -2.91
C PHE A 138 12.73 -16.28 -3.49
N LEU A 139 12.24 -15.05 -3.32
CA LEU A 139 12.88 -13.85 -3.83
C LEU A 139 14.17 -13.49 -3.08
N GLN A 140 14.33 -13.94 -1.84
CA GLN A 140 15.54 -13.76 -1.02
C GLN A 140 16.03 -12.32 -0.91
N MET A 141 15.10 -11.37 -0.75
CA MET A 141 15.39 -9.95 -0.63
C MET A 141 15.08 -9.44 0.77
N THR A 142 15.88 -8.50 1.26
CA THR A 142 15.49 -7.74 2.45
C THR A 142 14.16 -7.05 2.18
N THR A 143 13.19 -7.31 3.05
CA THR A 143 11.77 -6.98 2.81
C THR A 143 11.26 -5.98 3.83
N ILE A 144 10.45 -5.02 3.39
CA ILE A 144 9.67 -4.13 4.25
C ILE A 144 8.17 -4.37 4.06
N ILE A 145 7.47 -4.57 5.17
CA ILE A 145 6.01 -4.74 5.23
C ILE A 145 5.40 -3.46 5.80
N ILE A 146 4.50 -2.84 5.03
CA ILE A 146 3.88 -1.57 5.35
C ILE A 146 2.39 -1.81 5.57
N THR A 147 1.90 -1.51 6.78
CA THR A 147 0.53 -1.76 7.22
C THR A 147 -0.15 -0.48 7.68
N HIS A 148 -1.46 -0.51 7.84
CA HIS A 148 -2.24 0.64 8.31
C HIS A 148 -2.41 0.68 9.84
N GLN A 149 -2.27 -0.48 10.53
CA GLN A 149 -2.49 -0.60 11.99
C GLN A 149 -1.45 -1.51 12.65
N ASP A 150 -1.18 -1.23 13.94
CA ASP A 150 -0.23 -2.02 14.74
C ASP A 150 -0.67 -3.47 14.94
N ILE A 151 -1.97 -3.73 15.06
CA ILE A 151 -2.49 -5.10 15.20
C ILE A 151 -2.16 -5.95 13.98
N ILE A 152 -2.33 -5.41 12.79
CA ILE A 152 -2.00 -6.10 11.52
C ILE A 152 -0.48 -6.30 11.41
N LYS A 153 0.30 -5.29 11.78
CA LYS A 153 1.75 -5.39 11.81
C LYS A 153 2.24 -6.54 12.71
N ASN A 154 1.66 -6.67 13.90
CA ASN A 154 1.98 -7.75 14.83
C ASN A 154 1.55 -9.13 14.28
N GLN A 155 0.42 -9.21 13.56
CA GLN A 155 0.00 -10.43 12.88
C GLN A 155 1.01 -10.86 11.80
N TRP A 156 1.59 -9.91 11.05
CA TRP A 156 2.65 -10.20 10.09
C TRP A 156 3.91 -10.76 10.76
N ILE A 157 4.35 -10.15 11.88
CA ILE A 157 5.51 -10.64 12.66
C ILE A 157 5.29 -12.08 13.11
N SER A 158 4.13 -12.36 13.73
CA SER A 158 3.77 -13.72 14.17
C SER A 158 3.63 -14.69 13.01
N SER A 159 3.19 -14.23 11.84
CA SER A 159 3.08 -15.08 10.64
C SER A 159 4.44 -15.45 10.06
N PHE A 160 5.41 -14.54 10.06
CA PHE A 160 6.78 -14.87 9.67
C PHE A 160 7.43 -15.90 10.60
N ASP A 161 7.25 -15.72 11.91
CA ASP A 161 7.71 -16.68 12.92
C ASP A 161 7.07 -18.06 12.72
N LYS A 162 5.78 -18.09 12.43
CA LYS A 162 5.02 -19.35 12.23
C LYS A 162 5.40 -20.08 10.93
N PHE A 163 5.63 -19.37 9.84
CA PHE A 163 5.74 -19.96 8.50
C PHE A 163 7.18 -20.07 7.99
N THR A 164 8.15 -19.46 8.67
CA THR A 164 9.55 -19.46 8.24
C THR A 164 10.51 -19.78 9.39
N ASN A 165 11.73 -20.13 9.04
CA ASN A 165 12.80 -20.36 10.01
C ASN A 165 13.58 -19.09 10.39
N ILE A 166 13.04 -17.90 10.12
CA ILE A 166 13.73 -16.65 10.44
C ILE A 166 13.74 -16.40 11.95
N SER A 167 14.90 -16.08 12.50
CA SER A 167 14.99 -15.72 13.92
C SER A 167 14.52 -14.26 14.13
N GLU A 168 13.82 -14.01 15.24
CA GLU A 168 13.30 -12.70 15.64
C GLU A 168 14.37 -11.60 15.64
N GLN A 169 15.62 -11.93 15.97
CA GLN A 169 16.75 -10.97 15.94
C GLN A 169 17.03 -10.35 14.57
N PHE A 170 16.50 -10.96 13.48
CA PHE A 170 16.60 -10.44 12.12
C PHE A 170 15.34 -9.69 11.65
N MET A 171 14.34 -9.57 12.52
CA MET A 171 13.13 -8.81 12.32
C MET A 171 13.21 -7.49 13.08
N TYR A 172 12.76 -6.39 12.47
CA TYR A 172 12.75 -5.09 13.10
C TYR A 172 11.38 -4.42 13.01
N ASN A 173 10.74 -4.25 14.17
CA ASN A 173 9.47 -3.55 14.28
C ASN A 173 9.72 -2.05 14.48
N ILE A 174 9.45 -1.25 13.45
CA ILE A 174 9.62 0.22 13.47
C ILE A 174 8.42 0.85 14.18
N LYS A 175 8.61 1.21 15.46
CA LYS A 175 7.60 1.84 16.33
C LYS A 175 7.84 3.35 16.41
N GLY A 176 7.36 4.10 15.41
CA GLY A 176 7.48 5.56 15.37
C GLY A 176 8.72 6.09 14.64
N SER A 177 8.68 7.36 14.28
CA SER A 177 9.69 8.03 13.42
C SER A 177 11.10 8.01 13.98
N LYS A 178 11.26 8.11 15.30
CA LYS A 178 12.59 8.04 15.96
C LYS A 178 13.32 6.72 15.71
N CYS A 179 12.58 5.61 15.48
CA CYS A 179 13.20 4.33 15.13
C CYS A 179 13.85 4.37 13.74
N ILE A 180 13.29 5.12 12.79
CA ILE A 180 13.90 5.34 11.47
C ILE A 180 15.20 6.12 11.64
N ASP A 181 15.18 7.22 12.43
CA ASP A 181 16.40 8.00 12.72
C ASP A 181 17.50 7.14 13.38
N LYS A 182 17.09 6.21 14.26
CA LYS A 182 18.03 5.25 14.89
C LYS A 182 18.63 4.29 13.86
N LEU A 183 17.80 3.73 12.98
CA LEU A 183 18.26 2.84 11.92
C LEU A 183 19.24 3.53 10.98
N MET A 184 18.98 4.79 10.60
CA MET A 184 19.88 5.59 9.75
C MET A 184 21.26 5.86 10.33
N LYS A 185 21.41 5.75 11.66
CA LYS A 185 22.70 5.91 12.37
C LYS A 185 23.47 4.60 12.50
N MET A 186 22.85 3.45 12.24
CA MET A 186 23.51 2.15 12.32
C MET A 186 24.42 1.96 11.09
N LYS A 187 25.69 1.64 11.30
CA LYS A 187 26.61 1.31 10.21
C LYS A 187 26.31 -0.05 9.60
N ASP A 188 26.01 -1.04 10.45
CA ASP A 188 25.72 -2.41 10.04
C ASP A 188 24.26 -2.76 10.37
N ILE A 189 23.51 -3.00 9.34
CA ILE A 189 22.10 -3.40 9.45
C ILE A 189 22.01 -4.92 9.30
N LYS A 190 21.77 -5.65 10.37
CA LYS A 190 21.62 -7.12 10.35
C LYS A 190 20.20 -7.59 10.00
N TYR A 191 19.23 -6.68 10.08
CA TYR A 191 17.82 -7.03 9.90
C TYR A 191 17.50 -7.36 8.45
N LYS A 192 16.66 -8.38 8.25
CA LYS A 192 16.20 -8.89 6.96
C LYS A 192 14.73 -8.54 6.68
N LEU A 193 13.96 -8.35 7.75
CA LEU A 193 12.55 -7.96 7.70
C LEU A 193 12.31 -6.71 8.52
N PHE A 194 11.58 -5.77 7.93
CA PHE A 194 11.15 -4.53 8.55
C PHE A 194 9.64 -4.43 8.52
N PHE A 195 9.04 -4.03 9.63
CA PHE A 195 7.61 -3.84 9.76
C PHE A 195 7.33 -2.41 10.19
N VAL A 196 6.47 -1.70 9.46
CA VAL A 196 6.20 -0.29 9.69
C VAL A 196 4.77 0.08 9.34
N ASN A 197 4.21 1.09 10.00
CA ASN A 197 2.90 1.64 9.62
C ASN A 197 3.06 2.85 8.69
N HIS A 198 2.07 3.04 7.81
CA HIS A 198 1.98 4.24 6.97
C HIS A 198 2.12 5.54 7.77
N SER A 199 1.47 5.63 8.94
CA SER A 199 1.53 6.79 9.83
C SER A 199 2.95 7.12 10.31
N THR A 200 3.76 6.09 10.56
CA THR A 200 5.16 6.24 10.97
C THR A 200 6.01 6.83 9.85
N ILE A 201 5.87 6.31 8.61
CA ILE A 201 6.57 6.85 7.44
C ILE A 201 6.14 8.30 7.18
N LYS A 202 4.81 8.56 7.16
CA LYS A 202 4.26 9.91 6.98
C LYS A 202 4.81 10.90 8.02
N SER A 203 4.85 10.49 9.29
CA SER A 203 5.38 11.33 10.38
C SER A 203 6.87 11.62 10.20
N TRP A 204 7.66 10.63 9.79
CA TRP A 204 9.08 10.81 9.53
C TRP A 204 9.32 11.73 8.33
N CYS A 205 8.63 11.50 7.22
CA CYS A 205 8.75 12.33 6.01
C CYS A 205 8.27 13.76 6.21
N LYS A 206 7.25 13.99 7.06
CA LYS A 206 6.81 15.34 7.42
C LYS A 206 7.93 16.14 8.08
N LYS A 207 8.80 15.50 8.85
CA LYS A 207 9.93 16.13 9.54
C LYS A 207 11.17 16.28 8.64
N ASN A 208 11.45 15.26 7.82
CA ASN A 208 12.74 15.13 7.13
C ASN A 208 12.66 15.40 5.61
N GLY A 209 11.47 15.46 5.04
CA GLY A 209 11.21 15.54 3.59
C GLY A 209 10.95 14.17 2.96
N TRP A 210 10.07 14.13 1.98
CA TRP A 210 9.75 12.91 1.23
C TRP A 210 10.90 12.46 0.33
N ASN A 211 11.67 13.40 -0.24
CA ASN A 211 12.85 13.15 -1.06
C ASN A 211 13.93 12.30 -0.35
N LYS A 212 13.98 12.32 0.98
CA LYS A 212 14.91 11.52 1.77
C LYS A 212 14.45 10.08 2.03
N LEU A 213 13.21 9.73 1.69
CA LEU A 213 12.68 8.40 1.95
C LEU A 213 13.43 7.31 1.18
N ASN A 214 13.86 7.62 -0.05
CA ASN A 214 14.65 6.70 -0.86
C ASN A 214 15.99 6.36 -0.20
N ASP A 215 16.64 7.31 0.46
CA ASP A 215 17.90 7.09 1.17
C ASP A 215 17.71 6.12 2.34
N VAL A 216 16.55 6.20 3.04
CA VAL A 216 16.20 5.22 4.08
C VAL A 216 16.11 3.82 3.49
N PHE A 217 15.37 3.64 2.39
CA PHE A 217 15.21 2.34 1.74
C PHE A 217 16.53 1.78 1.23
N LYS A 218 17.36 2.64 0.63
CA LYS A 218 18.71 2.29 0.18
C LYS A 218 19.60 1.88 1.34
N HIS A 219 19.64 2.66 2.42
CA HIS A 219 20.44 2.35 3.62
C HIS A 219 20.01 1.02 4.27
N LEU A 220 18.72 0.76 4.35
CA LEU A 220 18.18 -0.51 4.85
C LEU A 220 18.37 -1.68 3.88
N GLY A 221 18.78 -1.43 2.65
CA GLY A 221 18.98 -2.42 1.59
C GLY A 221 17.68 -3.14 1.19
N ILE A 222 16.56 -2.41 1.11
CA ILE A 222 15.24 -2.96 0.79
C ILE A 222 15.16 -3.32 -0.70
N GLY A 223 14.89 -4.60 -0.99
CA GLY A 223 14.63 -5.08 -2.35
C GLY A 223 13.14 -5.33 -2.62
N LEU A 224 12.41 -5.77 -1.60
CA LEU A 224 10.98 -6.05 -1.68
C LEU A 224 10.19 -5.16 -0.73
N LYS A 225 9.17 -4.50 -1.26
CA LYS A 225 8.21 -3.68 -0.52
C LYS A 225 6.81 -4.31 -0.63
N ILE A 226 6.15 -4.51 0.50
CA ILE A 226 4.82 -5.11 0.58
C ILE A 226 3.89 -4.11 1.25
N PHE A 227 2.79 -3.78 0.58
CA PHE A 227 1.68 -3.00 1.14
C PHE A 227 0.53 -3.94 1.46
N ASP A 228 0.19 -4.05 2.73
CA ASP A 228 -0.98 -4.79 3.16
C ASP A 228 -2.21 -3.87 3.20
N GLU A 229 -3.34 -4.40 2.69
CA GLU A 229 -4.59 -3.67 2.48
C GLU A 229 -4.36 -2.31 1.76
N ALA A 230 -3.62 -2.37 0.65
CA ALA A 230 -3.17 -1.20 -0.13
C ALA A 230 -4.31 -0.23 -0.48
N HIS A 231 -5.55 -0.71 -0.52
CA HIS A 231 -6.72 0.10 -0.79
C HIS A 231 -7.08 1.08 0.34
N LEU A 232 -6.79 0.77 1.61
CA LEU A 232 -7.16 1.60 2.76
C LEU A 232 -6.35 2.92 2.82
N GLU A 233 -5.07 2.85 2.52
CA GLU A 233 -4.14 3.98 2.59
C GLU A 233 -3.61 4.40 1.20
N PHE A 234 -4.46 4.32 0.17
CA PHE A 234 -4.11 4.45 -1.24
C PHE A 234 -3.20 5.65 -1.56
N LYS A 235 -3.54 6.85 -1.09
CA LYS A 235 -2.70 8.05 -1.29
C LYS A 235 -1.31 7.86 -0.67
N SER A 236 -1.22 7.24 0.51
CA SER A 236 0.04 6.99 1.18
C SER A 236 0.87 5.91 0.47
N VAL A 237 0.20 4.88 -0.06
CA VAL A 237 0.84 3.83 -0.87
C VAL A 237 1.54 4.45 -2.06
N LEU A 238 0.82 5.24 -2.87
CA LEU A 238 1.40 5.89 -4.04
C LEU A 238 2.51 6.87 -3.67
N LYS A 239 2.32 7.67 -2.60
CA LYS A 239 3.34 8.62 -2.18
C LYS A 239 4.64 7.95 -1.73
N ILE A 240 4.54 6.80 -1.06
CA ILE A 240 5.72 5.99 -0.72
C ILE A 240 6.38 5.42 -2.00
N ASP A 241 5.57 4.98 -2.98
CA ASP A 241 6.10 4.50 -4.26
C ASP A 241 6.85 5.60 -5.03
N PHE A 242 6.31 6.80 -5.08
CA PHE A 242 6.93 7.95 -5.76
C PHE A 242 8.31 8.28 -5.21
N HIS A 243 8.49 8.09 -3.92
CA HIS A 243 9.72 8.47 -3.21
C HIS A 243 10.56 7.28 -2.75
N THR A 244 10.43 6.12 -3.41
CA THR A 244 11.29 4.94 -3.17
C THR A 244 11.53 4.22 -4.49
N ASN A 245 12.72 3.63 -4.66
CA ASN A 245 13.08 2.92 -5.89
C ASN A 245 13.59 1.51 -5.58
N VAL A 246 12.65 0.60 -5.25
CA VAL A 246 12.95 -0.80 -4.91
C VAL A 246 12.78 -1.72 -6.13
N PHE A 247 13.41 -2.87 -6.10
CA PHE A 247 13.34 -3.85 -7.18
C PHE A 247 11.91 -4.38 -7.40
N LYS A 248 11.17 -4.69 -6.31
CA LYS A 248 9.85 -5.32 -6.38
C LYS A 248 8.89 -4.72 -5.38
N THR A 249 7.63 -4.53 -5.78
CA THR A 249 6.54 -4.07 -4.91
C THR A 249 5.32 -4.99 -5.04
N PHE A 250 4.79 -5.45 -3.91
CA PHE A 250 3.53 -6.19 -3.83
C PHE A 250 2.45 -5.34 -3.18
N TYR A 251 1.29 -5.26 -3.81
CA TYR A 251 0.08 -4.67 -3.25
C TYR A 251 -0.90 -5.78 -2.92
N LEU A 252 -1.28 -5.90 -1.67
CA LEU A 252 -2.26 -6.88 -1.21
C LEU A 252 -3.57 -6.18 -0.92
N THR A 253 -4.67 -6.77 -1.39
CA THR A 253 -6.01 -6.24 -1.14
C THR A 253 -7.05 -7.37 -1.15
N ALA A 254 -8.11 -7.23 -0.39
CA ALA A 254 -9.30 -8.08 -0.48
C ALA A 254 -10.38 -7.45 -1.37
N THR A 255 -10.29 -6.16 -1.62
CA THR A 255 -11.28 -5.42 -2.42
C THR A 255 -10.55 -4.52 -3.40
N PHE A 256 -10.66 -4.88 -4.68
CA PHE A 256 -10.12 -4.05 -5.76
C PHE A 256 -11.05 -2.88 -6.11
N GLU A 257 -12.36 -3.07 -5.90
CA GLU A 257 -13.35 -2.04 -6.18
C GLU A 257 -13.57 -1.12 -4.97
N ARG A 258 -13.65 0.17 -5.25
CA ARG A 258 -13.93 1.21 -4.27
C ARG A 258 -15.41 1.56 -4.31
N SER A 259 -15.99 1.80 -3.15
CA SER A 259 -17.39 2.18 -3.01
C SER A 259 -17.75 3.54 -3.65
N ARG A 260 -16.77 4.45 -3.73
CA ARG A 260 -16.94 5.75 -4.39
C ARG A 260 -16.43 5.70 -5.81
N TYR A 261 -17.27 6.08 -6.77
CA TYR A 261 -16.94 6.08 -8.19
C TYR A 261 -15.65 6.83 -8.52
N GLU A 262 -15.45 8.03 -7.96
CA GLU A 262 -14.22 8.83 -8.20
C GLU A 262 -12.96 8.17 -7.67
N GLU A 263 -13.03 7.56 -6.48
CA GLU A 263 -11.89 6.81 -5.93
C GLU A 263 -11.57 5.60 -6.80
N ASN A 264 -12.59 4.89 -7.28
CA ASN A 264 -12.42 3.73 -8.15
C ASN A 264 -11.81 4.13 -9.49
N ARG A 265 -12.24 5.26 -10.06
CA ARG A 265 -11.66 5.82 -11.30
C ARG A 265 -10.15 6.09 -11.12
N VAL A 266 -9.76 6.82 -10.07
CA VAL A 266 -8.34 7.14 -9.81
C VAL A 266 -7.54 5.85 -9.57
N PHE A 267 -8.07 4.92 -8.79
CA PHE A 267 -7.43 3.65 -8.51
C PHE A 267 -7.19 2.83 -9.79
N ASN A 268 -8.19 2.75 -10.66
CA ASN A 268 -8.07 2.05 -11.94
C ASN A 268 -7.06 2.70 -12.88
N LEU A 269 -6.98 4.03 -12.91
CA LEU A 269 -5.96 4.75 -13.69
C LEU A 269 -4.55 4.43 -13.18
N CYS A 270 -4.36 4.45 -11.86
CA CYS A 270 -3.05 4.25 -11.24
C CYS A 270 -2.52 2.82 -11.41
N PHE A 271 -3.41 1.83 -11.40
CA PHE A 271 -3.05 0.41 -11.48
C PHE A 271 -3.43 -0.26 -12.81
N LYS A 272 -3.65 0.52 -13.88
CA LYS A 272 -4.09 -0.02 -15.17
C LYS A 272 -3.14 -1.09 -15.72
N ASN A 273 -1.85 -0.80 -15.75
CA ASN A 273 -0.81 -1.59 -16.44
C ASN A 273 0.19 -2.26 -15.47
N ILE A 274 -0.25 -2.64 -14.27
CA ILE A 274 0.53 -3.54 -13.41
C ILE A 274 0.02 -4.97 -13.54
N ALA A 275 0.86 -5.94 -13.19
CA ALA A 275 0.38 -7.32 -13.11
C ALA A 275 -0.66 -7.46 -11.99
N LYS A 276 -1.74 -8.19 -12.27
CA LYS A 276 -2.83 -8.43 -11.33
C LYS A 276 -3.17 -9.91 -11.30
N PHE A 277 -3.39 -10.42 -10.11
CA PHE A 277 -3.93 -11.76 -9.88
C PHE A 277 -5.00 -11.69 -8.82
N GLY A 278 -6.13 -12.32 -9.10
CA GLY A 278 -7.23 -12.48 -8.17
C GLY A 278 -7.90 -13.82 -8.43
N THR A 279 -8.41 -14.43 -7.37
CA THR A 279 -9.34 -15.55 -7.55
C THR A 279 -10.69 -14.98 -7.96
N GLU A 280 -11.26 -15.51 -9.04
CA GLU A 280 -12.69 -15.30 -9.30
C GLU A 280 -13.45 -15.73 -8.05
N VAL A 281 -14.24 -14.80 -7.53
CA VAL A 281 -15.05 -15.06 -6.34
C VAL A 281 -16.06 -16.14 -6.69
N ASN A 282 -15.77 -17.38 -6.35
CA ASN A 282 -16.77 -18.41 -6.37
C ASN A 282 -17.82 -18.04 -5.32
N GLU A 283 -19.07 -17.80 -5.73
CA GLU A 283 -20.20 -17.48 -4.83
C GLU A 283 -20.32 -18.45 -3.65
N ASN A 284 -19.79 -19.66 -3.80
CA ASN A 284 -19.73 -20.67 -2.77
C ASN A 284 -18.72 -20.40 -1.64
N THR A 285 -17.72 -19.54 -1.82
CA THR A 285 -16.75 -19.18 -0.76
C THR A 285 -17.26 -18.11 0.19
N ARG A 286 -18.32 -17.39 -0.15
CA ARG A 286 -18.96 -16.38 0.72
C ARG A 286 -19.83 -16.94 1.83
N LYS A 287 -19.99 -18.27 1.93
CA LYS A 287 -20.88 -18.93 2.90
C LYS A 287 -20.44 -18.85 4.36
N HIS A 288 -19.30 -18.23 4.67
CA HIS A 288 -18.78 -18.18 6.05
C HIS A 288 -19.11 -16.88 6.80
N VAL A 289 -19.76 -15.91 6.17
CA VAL A 289 -20.15 -14.66 6.81
C VAL A 289 -21.66 -14.53 6.79
N VAL A 290 -22.27 -14.68 7.96
CA VAL A 290 -23.70 -14.38 8.14
C VAL A 290 -23.81 -12.94 8.61
N TYR A 291 -24.38 -12.07 7.76
CA TYR A 291 -24.73 -10.71 8.15
C TYR A 291 -26.06 -10.72 8.88
N ILE A 292 -26.06 -10.48 10.18
CA ILE A 292 -27.27 -10.26 10.95
C ILE A 292 -27.50 -8.75 11.01
N ALA A 293 -28.39 -8.24 10.19
CA ALA A 293 -28.84 -6.86 10.26
C ALA A 293 -29.91 -6.73 11.32
N VAL A 294 -29.53 -6.21 12.49
CA VAL A 294 -30.48 -5.87 13.54
C VAL A 294 -31.03 -4.46 13.28
N LYS A 295 -32.25 -4.37 12.76
CA LYS A 295 -32.97 -3.09 12.65
C LYS A 295 -33.51 -2.72 14.02
N PHE A 296 -32.98 -1.67 14.63
CA PHE A 296 -33.57 -1.11 15.83
C PHE A 296 -34.02 0.34 15.62
N ASN A 297 -35.22 0.65 16.08
CA ASN A 297 -35.72 2.00 16.11
C ASN A 297 -35.22 2.70 17.37
N SER A 298 -34.25 3.60 17.24
CA SER A 298 -33.89 4.50 18.32
C SER A 298 -34.41 5.90 18.00
N LYS A 299 -35.34 6.37 18.80
CA LYS A 299 -35.67 7.81 18.85
C LYS A 299 -34.95 8.40 20.06
N PRO A 300 -33.68 8.84 19.91
CA PRO A 300 -33.00 9.50 21.03
C PRO A 300 -33.74 10.82 21.34
N LYS A 301 -33.91 11.13 22.62
CA LYS A 301 -34.40 12.45 23.02
C LYS A 301 -33.38 13.52 22.57
N MET A 302 -33.87 14.73 22.29
CA MET A 302 -32.99 15.82 21.83
C MET A 302 -31.84 16.10 22.78
N ALA A 303 -32.05 15.96 24.10
CA ALA A 303 -31.01 16.07 25.12
C ALA A 303 -29.89 15.03 24.95
N ASP A 304 -30.23 13.82 24.55
CA ASP A 304 -29.26 12.73 24.31
C ASP A 304 -28.39 13.00 23.07
N ILE A 305 -28.97 13.65 22.03
CA ILE A 305 -28.24 14.04 20.81
C ILE A 305 -27.19 15.11 21.13
N LEU A 306 -27.49 16.04 22.03
CA LEU A 306 -26.56 17.10 22.40
C LEU A 306 -25.35 16.58 23.18
N THR A 307 -25.52 15.54 24.00
CA THR A 307 -24.41 14.90 24.75
C THR A 307 -23.50 14.07 23.88
N ILE A 308 -24.01 13.59 22.73
CA ILE A 308 -23.27 12.76 21.75
C ILE A 308 -22.44 13.61 20.75
N ARG A 309 -22.72 14.92 20.70
CA ARG A 309 -21.95 15.83 19.83
C ARG A 309 -20.54 16.05 20.38
N GLY A 310 -19.55 15.65 19.58
CA GLY A 310 -18.16 16.06 19.77
C GLY A 310 -17.89 17.45 19.15
N ARG A 311 -16.67 17.98 19.34
CA ARG A 311 -16.25 19.29 18.78
C ARG A 311 -16.37 19.41 17.24
N LYS A 312 -16.44 18.29 16.51
CA LYS A 312 -16.51 18.21 15.04
C LYS A 312 -17.81 17.56 14.50
N GLY A 313 -18.88 17.48 15.31
CA GLY A 313 -20.13 16.84 14.92
C GLY A 313 -20.46 15.58 15.72
N PHE A 314 -21.07 14.57 15.08
CA PHE A 314 -21.47 13.32 15.73
C PHE A 314 -20.25 12.49 16.16
N ASP A 315 -20.16 12.15 17.46
CA ASP A 315 -19.11 11.30 18.01
C ASP A 315 -19.64 9.86 18.16
N ARG A 316 -19.19 8.99 17.28
CA ARG A 316 -19.60 7.58 17.24
C ARG A 316 -19.25 6.81 18.52
N ASN A 317 -18.09 7.08 19.09
CA ASN A 317 -17.66 6.37 20.31
C ASN A 317 -18.53 6.77 21.50
N LYS A 318 -18.77 8.06 21.69
CA LYS A 318 -19.70 8.54 22.71
C LYS A 318 -21.11 8.01 22.54
N TYR A 319 -21.55 7.82 21.28
CA TYR A 319 -22.85 7.21 21.01
C TYR A 319 -22.88 5.73 21.40
N ILE A 320 -21.84 4.98 21.12
CA ILE A 320 -21.71 3.57 21.51
C ILE A 320 -21.70 3.46 23.03
N ASP A 321 -20.86 4.24 23.72
CA ASP A 321 -20.77 4.26 25.20
C ASP A 321 -22.11 4.61 25.82
N TYR A 322 -22.80 5.65 25.34
CA TYR A 322 -24.15 6.01 25.77
C TYR A 322 -25.15 4.87 25.62
N ARG A 323 -25.05 4.11 24.49
CA ARG A 323 -25.96 2.98 24.25
C ARG A 323 -25.68 1.80 25.18
N LEU A 324 -24.40 1.53 25.46
CA LEU A 324 -23.98 0.49 26.41
C LEU A 324 -24.44 0.84 27.85
N GLU A 325 -24.22 2.07 28.32
CA GLU A 325 -24.65 2.53 29.64
C GLU A 325 -26.16 2.45 29.83
N LYS A 326 -26.94 2.70 28.78
CA LYS A 326 -28.41 2.63 28.84
C LYS A 326 -28.95 1.20 28.64
N GLY A 327 -28.10 0.17 28.58
CA GLY A 327 -28.52 -1.23 28.40
C GLY A 327 -29.35 -1.47 27.13
N ARG A 328 -29.16 -0.65 26.10
CA ARG A 328 -29.95 -0.67 24.87
C ARG A 328 -29.25 -1.37 23.70
N ILE A 329 -28.13 -2.01 23.95
CA ILE A 329 -27.45 -2.96 23.07
C ILE A 329 -27.31 -4.23 23.88
N MET A 330 -28.09 -5.25 23.54
CA MET A 330 -27.85 -6.63 23.92
C MET A 330 -27.06 -7.33 22.83
#